data_4ab7b941671a40f06cdf61d60ed78b3d
#
_entry.id   4ab7b941671a40f06cdf61d60ed78b3d
#
_cell.length_a   1.000
_cell.length_b   1.000
_cell.length_c   1.000
_cell.angle_alpha   90.00
_cell.angle_beta   90.00
_cell.angle_gamma   90.00
#
_symmetry.space_group_name_H-M   'P 1'
#
loop_
_entity.id
_entity.type
_entity.pdbx_description
1 polymer ?
#
loop_
_entity_poly.entity_id
_entity_poly.type
_entity_poly.pdbx_seq_one_letter_code
_entity_poly.pdbx_strand_id
1 'polypeptide(L)'
;MAGTIQTKFSHYDYLIIGSGLYGATFAHLATKAGKKCLVIDKRPQLGGNIYCEDVDGIHVHKYGAHIFHTSNKKVWDFVNSFVQFNRYTNFPVANFHGKLFSLPFNMNTFYQMWGVTT
;
A
#
# COMPACT_ATOMS: atom_id res chain seq x y z
N MET A 1 2.04 26.82 44.90
CA MET A 1 2.31 25.38 44.85
C MET A 1 2.51 25.00 43.40
N ALA A 2 3.74 24.72 42.97
CA ALA A 2 4.04 24.33 41.60
C ALA A 2 3.79 22.81 41.50
N GLY A 3 2.77 22.44 40.75
CA GLY A 3 2.48 21.03 40.44
C GLY A 3 3.56 20.47 39.57
N THR A 4 4.29 19.47 40.06
CA THR A 4 5.27 18.72 39.30
C THR A 4 4.53 17.92 38.24
N ILE A 5 4.67 18.30 36.96
CA ILE A 5 4.19 17.50 35.83
C ILE A 5 5.08 16.25 35.76
N GLN A 6 4.62 15.15 36.31
CA GLN A 6 5.23 13.84 36.05
C GLN A 6 4.96 13.45 34.62
N THR A 7 5.89 13.72 33.71
CA THR A 7 5.90 13.13 32.37
C THR A 7 6.18 11.64 32.54
N LYS A 8 5.11 10.84 32.46
CA LYS A 8 5.21 9.41 32.42
C LYS A 8 5.83 9.02 31.08
N PHE A 9 7.14 8.87 31.01
CA PHE A 9 7.82 8.40 29.80
C PHE A 9 7.30 6.99 29.49
N SER A 10 6.55 6.87 28.37
CA SER A 10 6.13 5.58 27.90
C SER A 10 7.37 4.87 27.34
N HIS A 11 7.71 3.71 27.90
CA HIS A 11 8.76 2.85 27.34
C HIS A 11 8.22 2.13 26.11
N TYR A 12 8.93 2.21 24.98
CA TYR A 12 8.67 1.45 23.78
C TYR A 12 9.82 0.47 23.55
N ASP A 13 9.49 -0.77 23.14
CA ASP A 13 10.48 -1.78 22.77
C ASP A 13 11.07 -1.50 21.38
N TYR A 14 10.25 -0.94 20.47
CA TYR A 14 10.65 -0.65 19.10
C TYR A 14 10.18 0.72 18.63
N LEU A 15 11.08 1.44 17.97
CA LEU A 15 10.78 2.59 17.14
C LEU A 15 10.80 2.15 15.67
N ILE A 16 9.68 2.29 14.98
CA ILE A 16 9.52 1.88 13.57
C ILE A 16 9.36 3.16 12.74
N ILE A 17 10.24 3.34 11.78
CA ILE A 17 10.22 4.49 10.88
C ILE A 17 9.60 4.08 9.55
N GLY A 18 8.40 4.60 9.29
CA GLY A 18 7.58 4.29 8.13
C GLY A 18 6.41 3.34 8.44
N SER A 19 5.22 3.78 8.06
CA SER A 19 3.95 3.07 8.24
C SER A 19 3.48 2.31 6.99
N GLY A 20 4.40 2.03 6.06
CA GLY A 20 4.14 1.18 4.91
C GLY A 20 3.94 -0.29 5.30
N LEU A 21 3.69 -1.17 4.34
CA LEU A 21 3.39 -2.59 4.60
C LEU A 21 4.43 -3.28 5.49
N TYR A 22 5.72 -3.00 5.29
CA TYR A 22 6.78 -3.61 6.08
C TYR A 22 6.70 -3.19 7.56
N GLY A 23 6.66 -1.86 7.81
CA GLY A 23 6.60 -1.33 9.18
C GLY A 23 5.31 -1.73 9.90
N ALA A 24 4.17 -1.69 9.20
CA ALA A 24 2.88 -2.12 9.74
C ALA A 24 2.87 -3.61 10.09
N THR A 25 3.41 -4.47 9.22
CA THR A 25 3.51 -5.92 9.47
C THR A 25 4.41 -6.20 10.66
N PHE A 26 5.58 -5.56 10.74
CA PHE A 26 6.48 -5.72 11.86
C PHE A 26 5.81 -5.28 13.19
N ALA A 27 5.19 -4.08 13.19
CA ALA A 27 4.50 -3.56 14.37
C ALA A 27 3.39 -4.52 14.84
N HIS A 28 2.60 -5.05 13.89
CA HIS A 28 1.54 -6.00 14.19
C HIS A 28 2.07 -7.29 14.86
N LEU A 29 3.11 -7.89 14.28
CA LEU A 29 3.70 -9.12 14.81
C LEU A 29 4.39 -8.89 16.16
N ALA A 30 5.12 -7.78 16.31
CA ALA A 30 5.75 -7.41 17.57
C ALA A 30 4.70 -7.16 18.68
N THR A 31 3.61 -6.48 18.37
CA THR A 31 2.52 -6.24 19.31
C THR A 31 1.83 -7.54 19.72
N LYS A 32 1.63 -8.49 18.80
CA LYS A 32 1.15 -9.84 19.11
C LYS A 32 2.10 -10.61 20.04
N ALA A 33 3.40 -10.33 19.97
CA ALA A 33 4.41 -10.87 20.87
C ALA A 33 4.55 -10.07 22.19
N GLY A 34 3.60 -9.19 22.51
CA GLY A 34 3.56 -8.41 23.74
C GLY A 34 4.52 -7.22 23.79
N LYS A 35 5.08 -6.80 22.64
CA LYS A 35 6.00 -5.67 22.52
C LYS A 35 5.25 -4.37 22.30
N LYS A 36 5.78 -3.27 22.84
CA LYS A 36 5.28 -1.92 22.60
C LYS A 36 6.03 -1.28 21.44
N CYS A 37 5.30 -0.86 20.41
CA CYS A 37 5.86 -0.22 19.23
C CYS A 37 5.42 1.23 19.12
N LEU A 38 6.35 2.11 18.77
CA LEU A 38 6.06 3.46 18.29
C LEU A 38 6.34 3.50 16.79
N VAL A 39 5.31 3.78 15.99
CA VAL A 39 5.45 3.94 14.54
C VAL A 39 5.39 5.41 14.21
N ILE A 40 6.38 5.91 13.48
CA ILE A 40 6.41 7.28 12.97
C ILE A 40 6.52 7.28 11.45
N ASP A 41 5.87 8.23 10.80
CA ASP A 41 5.93 8.40 9.34
C ASP A 41 6.07 9.88 9.00
N LYS A 42 6.73 10.17 7.88
CA LYS A 42 6.84 11.54 7.35
C LYS A 42 5.56 12.03 6.67
N ARG A 43 4.69 11.11 6.26
CA ARG A 43 3.43 11.39 5.59
C ARG A 43 2.30 11.49 6.62
N PRO A 44 1.28 12.31 6.38
CA PRO A 44 0.14 12.43 7.28
C PRO A 44 -0.79 11.21 7.26
N GLN A 45 -0.68 10.35 6.23
CA GLN A 45 -1.49 9.14 6.07
C GLN A 45 -0.65 7.87 6.31
N LEU A 46 -1.31 6.82 6.77
CA LEU A 46 -0.74 5.48 6.91
C LEU A 46 -0.75 4.72 5.57
N GLY A 47 -0.01 3.62 5.50
CA GLY A 47 -0.01 2.70 4.36
C GLY A 47 1.16 2.90 3.39
N GLY A 48 1.92 4.00 3.51
CA GLY A 48 3.07 4.22 2.64
C GLY A 48 2.65 4.30 1.16
N ASN A 49 3.31 3.52 0.31
CA ASN A 49 3.03 3.56 -1.14
C ASN A 49 1.74 2.85 -1.56
N ILE A 50 1.13 2.03 -0.70
CA ILE A 50 -0.16 1.39 -1.00
C ILE A 50 -1.36 2.27 -0.66
N TYR A 51 -1.12 3.49 -0.21
CA TYR A 51 -2.20 4.40 0.13
C TYR A 51 -3.04 4.77 -1.08
N CYS A 52 -4.36 4.62 -0.92
CA CYS A 52 -5.36 5.07 -1.88
C CYS A 52 -6.23 6.16 -1.26
N GLU A 53 -6.60 7.13 -2.06
CA GLU A 53 -7.63 8.12 -1.72
C GLU A 53 -8.95 7.72 -2.38
N ASP A 54 -10.06 7.90 -1.69
CA ASP A 54 -11.37 7.88 -2.32
C ASP A 54 -11.69 9.30 -2.80
N VAL A 55 -11.88 9.44 -4.10
CA VAL A 55 -12.26 10.70 -4.74
C VAL A 55 -13.54 10.44 -5.52
N ASP A 56 -14.65 10.91 -5.02
CA ASP A 56 -15.99 10.73 -5.62
C ASP A 56 -16.34 9.27 -5.93
N GLY A 57 -15.98 8.34 -5.02
CA GLY A 57 -16.19 6.91 -5.16
C GLY A 57 -15.16 6.19 -6.05
N ILE A 58 -14.10 6.88 -6.46
CA ILE A 58 -13.02 6.31 -7.24
C ILE A 58 -11.79 6.12 -6.34
N HIS A 59 -11.27 4.90 -6.30
CA HIS A 59 -10.04 4.60 -5.57
C HIS A 59 -8.81 5.06 -6.35
N VAL A 60 -8.24 6.19 -5.95
CA VAL A 60 -7.06 6.77 -6.57
C VAL A 60 -5.80 6.25 -5.88
N HIS A 61 -4.98 5.51 -6.62
CA HIS A 61 -3.68 5.05 -6.17
C HIS A 61 -2.67 6.19 -6.22
N LYS A 62 -2.43 6.85 -5.09
CA LYS A 62 -1.65 8.10 -5.01
C LYS A 62 -0.18 7.94 -5.43
N TYR A 63 0.39 6.78 -5.23
CA TYR A 63 1.81 6.51 -5.45
C TYR A 63 2.08 5.44 -6.52
N GLY A 64 1.18 5.35 -7.48
CA GLY A 64 1.21 4.36 -8.54
C GLY A 64 0.32 3.15 -8.26
N ALA A 65 -0.08 2.48 -9.32
CA ALA A 65 -0.96 1.32 -9.22
C ALA A 65 -0.26 0.17 -8.49
N HIS A 66 -0.96 -0.41 -7.51
CA HIS A 66 -0.54 -1.63 -6.86
C HIS A 66 -1.70 -2.57 -6.71
N ILE A 67 -1.46 -3.76 -7.18
CA ILE A 67 -2.33 -4.92 -7.01
C ILE A 67 -1.59 -5.94 -6.15
N PHE A 68 -2.32 -6.63 -5.29
CA PHE A 68 -1.74 -7.71 -4.52
C PHE A 68 -1.87 -9.03 -5.25
N HIS A 69 -0.76 -9.74 -5.40
CA HIS A 69 -0.73 -11.11 -5.88
C HIS A 69 0.38 -11.88 -5.16
N THR A 70 0.17 -13.15 -4.92
CA THR A 70 1.17 -14.05 -4.34
C THR A 70 0.82 -15.50 -4.63
N SER A 71 1.83 -16.33 -4.86
CA SER A 71 1.73 -17.79 -4.88
C SER A 71 2.00 -18.41 -3.49
N ASN A 72 2.41 -17.63 -2.52
CA ASN A 72 2.69 -18.11 -1.18
C ASN A 72 1.41 -18.12 -0.34
N LYS A 73 0.92 -19.34 -0.04
CA LYS A 73 -0.31 -19.52 0.74
C LYS A 73 -0.26 -18.88 2.12
N LYS A 74 0.88 -18.90 2.80
CA LYS A 74 1.00 -18.27 4.14
C LYS A 74 0.83 -16.76 4.07
N VAL A 75 1.39 -16.12 3.03
CA VAL A 75 1.23 -14.69 2.80
C VAL A 75 -0.21 -14.37 2.44
N TRP A 76 -0.83 -15.18 1.56
CA TRP A 76 -2.23 -15.03 1.19
C TRP A 76 -3.16 -15.11 2.40
N ASP A 77 -3.01 -16.15 3.23
CA ASP A 77 -3.83 -16.34 4.43
C ASP A 77 -3.62 -15.18 5.43
N PHE A 78 -2.37 -14.72 5.58
CA PHE A 78 -2.06 -13.61 6.48
C PHE A 78 -2.76 -12.31 6.05
N VAL A 79 -2.67 -11.91 4.79
CA VAL A 79 -3.30 -10.66 4.35
C VAL A 79 -4.83 -10.75 4.33
N ASN A 80 -5.40 -11.92 3.99
CA ASN A 80 -6.84 -12.15 4.05
C ASN A 80 -7.39 -12.20 5.47
N SER A 81 -6.55 -12.30 6.50
CA SER A 81 -7.00 -12.16 7.88
C SER A 81 -7.35 -10.73 8.27
N PHE A 82 -6.96 -9.74 7.47
CA PHE A 82 -7.25 -8.32 7.71
C PHE A 82 -8.34 -7.77 6.79
N VAL A 83 -8.32 -8.16 5.50
CA VAL A 83 -9.23 -7.62 4.49
C VAL A 83 -9.66 -8.72 3.52
N GLN A 84 -10.84 -8.58 2.98
CA GLN A 84 -11.29 -9.41 1.87
C GLN A 84 -10.89 -8.73 0.55
N PHE A 85 -10.11 -9.43 -0.28
CA PHE A 85 -9.75 -8.95 -1.60
C PHE A 85 -10.90 -9.16 -2.59
N ASN A 86 -11.12 -8.16 -3.43
CA ASN A 86 -11.97 -8.32 -4.61
C ASN A 86 -11.19 -9.10 -5.69
N ARG A 87 -11.88 -9.68 -6.65
CA ARG A 87 -11.26 -10.37 -7.79
C ARG A 87 -10.96 -9.37 -8.90
N TYR A 88 -10.20 -8.33 -8.55
CA TYR A 88 -9.87 -7.27 -9.49
C TYR A 88 -9.01 -7.79 -10.64
N THR A 89 -9.45 -7.54 -11.87
CA THR A 89 -8.64 -7.80 -13.06
C THR A 89 -7.87 -6.53 -13.42
N ASN A 90 -6.55 -6.59 -13.33
CA ASN A 90 -5.70 -5.47 -13.65
C ASN A 90 -5.62 -5.28 -15.17
N PHE A 91 -6.17 -4.20 -15.65
CA PHE A 91 -6.16 -3.84 -17.07
C PHE A 91 -5.76 -2.35 -17.21
N PRO A 92 -4.48 -2.03 -16.99
CA PRO A 92 -4.02 -0.64 -17.06
C PRO A 92 -4.02 -0.12 -18.48
N VAL A 93 -4.33 1.16 -18.60
CA VAL A 93 -4.29 1.90 -19.86
C VAL A 93 -3.44 3.15 -19.67
N ALA A 94 -2.50 3.39 -20.58
CA ALA A 94 -1.75 4.64 -20.62
C ALA A 94 -2.47 5.66 -21.49
N ASN A 95 -2.58 6.89 -21.00
CA ASN A 95 -3.00 8.02 -21.80
C ASN A 95 -1.76 8.86 -22.14
N PHE A 96 -1.46 8.96 -23.42
CA PHE A 96 -0.36 9.79 -23.93
C PHE A 96 -0.90 10.75 -25.00
N HIS A 97 -0.91 12.03 -24.68
CA HIS A 97 -1.47 13.09 -25.54
C HIS A 97 -2.90 12.79 -26.05
N GLY A 98 -3.78 12.27 -25.20
CA GLY A 98 -5.15 11.92 -25.52
C GLY A 98 -5.34 10.58 -26.24
N LYS A 99 -4.25 9.88 -26.59
CA LYS A 99 -4.32 8.51 -27.14
C LYS A 99 -4.18 7.48 -26.05
N LEU A 100 -5.01 6.45 -26.09
CA LEU A 100 -5.02 5.36 -25.10
C LEU A 100 -4.24 4.17 -25.64
N PHE A 101 -3.39 3.61 -24.78
CA PHE A 101 -2.55 2.46 -25.08
C PHE A 101 -2.72 1.38 -24.04
N SER A 102 -2.85 0.14 -24.47
CA SER A 102 -2.94 -1.02 -23.56
C SER A 102 -1.62 -1.28 -22.84
N LEU A 103 -1.69 -1.59 -21.55
CA LEU A 103 -0.54 -1.98 -20.74
C LEU A 103 -0.81 -3.32 -20.00
N PRO A 104 0.25 -4.07 -19.63
CA PRO A 104 1.65 -3.94 -20.07
C PRO A 104 1.77 -4.05 -21.59
N PHE A 105 2.91 -3.68 -22.15
CA PHE A 105 3.15 -3.78 -23.59
C PHE A 105 2.77 -5.15 -24.16
N ASN A 106 1.93 -5.14 -25.19
CA ASN A 106 1.42 -6.32 -25.87
C ASN A 106 1.14 -5.98 -27.33
N MET A 107 0.62 -6.94 -28.11
CA MET A 107 0.33 -6.71 -29.53
C MET A 107 -0.68 -5.59 -29.77
N ASN A 108 -1.67 -5.40 -28.88
CA ASN A 108 -2.58 -4.25 -28.99
C ASN A 108 -1.85 -2.91 -28.82
N THR A 109 -0.88 -2.85 -27.92
CA THR A 109 -0.06 -1.67 -27.74
C THR A 109 0.71 -1.33 -29.01
N PHE A 110 1.33 -2.33 -29.63
CA PHE A 110 2.10 -2.15 -30.87
C PHE A 110 1.21 -1.79 -32.06
N TYR A 111 0.05 -2.43 -32.16
CA TYR A 111 -0.97 -2.04 -33.14
C TYR A 111 -1.42 -0.58 -32.96
N GLN A 112 -1.71 -0.18 -31.71
CA GLN A 112 -2.15 1.19 -31.40
C GLN A 112 -1.06 2.23 -31.68
N MET A 113 0.22 1.87 -31.48
CA MET A 113 1.35 2.79 -31.69
C MET A 113 1.78 2.88 -33.17
N TRP A 114 1.84 1.74 -33.84
CA TRP A 114 2.50 1.62 -35.15
C TRP A 114 1.66 0.97 -36.24
N GLY A 115 0.45 0.51 -35.95
CA GLY A 115 -0.43 -0.15 -36.91
C GLY A 115 0.03 -1.55 -37.36
N VAL A 116 0.94 -2.17 -36.56
CA VAL A 116 1.45 -3.52 -36.91
C VAL A 116 0.43 -4.59 -36.55
N THR A 117 0.19 -5.52 -37.45
CA THR A 117 -0.82 -6.56 -37.28
C THR A 117 -0.25 -7.98 -37.08
N THR A 118 1.03 -8.17 -37.17
CA THR A 118 1.86 -9.37 -36.89
C THR A 118 3.08 -9.36 -37.79
#